data_f13f9da3a7433342d1e57e601dfab458
#
_entry.id   f13f9da3a7433342d1e57e601dfab458
#
_cell.length_a   1.000
_cell.length_b   1.000
_cell.length_c   1.000
_cell.angle_alpha   90.00
_cell.angle_beta   90.00
_cell.angle_gamma   90.00
#
_symmetry.space_group_name_H-M   'P 1'
#
loop_
_entity.id
_entity.type
_entity.pdbx_description
1 polymer ?
#
loop_
_entity_poly.entity_id
_entity_poly.type
_entity_poly.pdbx_seq_one_letter_code
_entity_poly.pdbx_strand_id
1 'polypeptide(L)'
;MAETKIIVIPEGKICDYVDGKFRNDTPEEYVRQTIEKRLVNEHKYLPKQIKIEYTLQLGSRKPRADIVIFDKDCTERTQENVKLIIECKKETVEARNAKDLSLIHI
;
A
#
# COMPACT_ATOMS: atom_id res chain seq x y z
N MET A 1 11.32 26.67 -11.48
CA MET A 1 11.97 25.55 -12.17
C MET A 1 11.98 24.32 -11.28
N ALA A 2 11.64 23.19 -11.84
CA ALA A 2 11.72 21.94 -11.10
C ALA A 2 13.19 21.51 -10.99
N GLU A 3 13.60 21.12 -9.80
CA GLU A 3 14.91 20.53 -9.61
C GLU A 3 14.91 19.08 -10.07
N THR A 4 15.92 18.70 -10.81
CA THR A 4 16.10 17.31 -11.19
C THR A 4 16.80 16.58 -10.06
N LYS A 5 16.13 15.57 -9.51
CA LYS A 5 16.72 14.70 -8.49
C LYS A 5 17.14 13.39 -9.11
N ILE A 6 18.36 12.99 -8.79
CA ILE A 6 18.86 11.69 -9.21
C ILE A 6 18.82 10.77 -8.00
N ILE A 7 18.06 9.69 -8.10
CA ILE A 7 17.98 8.69 -7.04
C ILE A 7 18.72 7.46 -7.52
N VAL A 8 19.73 7.06 -6.75
CA VAL A 8 20.47 5.84 -7.06
C VAL A 8 19.84 4.70 -6.27
N ILE A 9 19.27 3.73 -6.99
CA ILE A 9 18.66 2.57 -6.37
C ILE A 9 19.72 1.48 -6.25
N PRO A 10 20.04 1.00 -5.04
CA PRO A 10 21.03 -0.07 -4.88
C PRO A 10 20.61 -1.34 -5.62
N GLU A 11 21.61 -2.11 -6.06
CA GLU A 11 21.35 -3.37 -6.73
C GLU A 11 20.55 -4.31 -5.82
N GLY A 12 19.55 -4.98 -6.40
CA GLY A 12 18.66 -5.88 -5.64
C GLY A 12 17.58 -5.17 -4.84
N LYS A 13 17.46 -3.86 -5.02
CA LYS A 13 16.44 -3.06 -4.32
C LYS A 13 15.49 -2.40 -5.31
N ILE A 14 14.33 -2.03 -4.80
CA ILE A 14 13.33 -1.27 -5.55
C ILE A 14 12.90 -0.10 -4.67
N CYS A 15 12.65 1.04 -5.28
CA CYS A 15 12.18 2.22 -4.56
C CYS A 15 10.66 2.18 -4.47
N ASP A 16 10.13 2.23 -3.25
CA ASP A 16 8.68 2.21 -3.04
C ASP A 16 8.02 3.44 -3.66
N TYR A 17 6.94 3.21 -4.40
CA TYR A 17 6.25 4.28 -5.14
C TYR A 17 5.59 5.29 -4.21
N VAL A 18 5.12 4.85 -3.05
CA VAL A 18 4.37 5.71 -2.13
C VAL A 18 5.27 6.38 -1.11
N ASP A 19 6.13 5.63 -0.42
CA ASP A 19 6.94 6.18 0.68
C ASP A 19 8.40 6.44 0.31
N GLY A 20 8.85 5.99 -0.86
CA GLY A 20 10.21 6.23 -1.33
C GLY A 20 11.28 5.40 -0.65
N LYS A 21 10.92 4.47 0.22
CA LYS A 21 11.89 3.62 0.89
C LYS A 21 12.38 2.53 -0.02
N PHE A 22 13.63 2.10 0.18
CA PHE A 22 14.17 0.98 -0.56
C PHE A 22 13.70 -0.33 0.06
N ARG A 23 13.26 -1.26 -0.80
CA ARG A 23 12.80 -2.58 -0.41
C ARG A 23 13.48 -3.62 -1.29
N ASN A 24 13.49 -4.88 -0.85
CA ASN A 24 14.07 -5.95 -1.67
C ASN A 24 13.26 -6.14 -2.95
N ASP A 25 13.95 -6.28 -4.07
CA ASP A 25 13.30 -6.52 -5.36
C ASP A 25 12.91 -7.98 -5.47
N THR A 26 11.69 -8.29 -5.06
CA THR A 26 11.12 -9.64 -5.09
C THR A 26 9.87 -9.64 -5.97
N PRO A 27 9.40 -10.81 -6.43
CA PRO A 27 8.15 -10.88 -7.20
C PRO A 27 6.96 -10.29 -6.44
N GLU A 28 6.87 -10.51 -5.15
CA GLU A 28 5.80 -9.95 -4.32
C GLU A 28 5.89 -8.43 -4.25
N GLU A 29 7.10 -7.91 -4.12
CA GLU A 29 7.33 -6.46 -4.08
C GLU A 29 6.97 -5.81 -5.41
N TYR A 30 7.29 -6.46 -6.52
CA TYR A 30 6.92 -5.97 -7.84
C TYR A 30 5.40 -5.84 -7.97
N VAL A 31 4.65 -6.85 -7.51
CA VAL A 31 3.19 -6.81 -7.52
C VAL A 31 2.69 -5.66 -6.66
N ARG A 32 3.25 -5.50 -5.47
CA ARG A 32 2.84 -4.41 -4.58
C ARG A 32 3.08 -3.04 -5.22
N GLN A 33 4.25 -2.81 -5.82
CA GLN A 33 4.55 -1.55 -6.47
C GLN A 33 3.61 -1.28 -7.65
N THR A 34 3.26 -2.29 -8.41
CA THR A 34 2.31 -2.16 -9.51
C THR A 34 0.95 -1.71 -8.99
N ILE A 35 0.49 -2.30 -7.88
CA ILE A 35 -0.79 -1.94 -7.28
C ILE A 35 -0.74 -0.52 -6.70
N GLU A 36 0.35 -0.14 -6.04
CA GLU A 36 0.50 1.23 -5.52
C GLU A 36 0.37 2.26 -6.64
N LYS A 37 1.01 2.02 -7.77
CA LYS A 37 0.92 2.92 -8.93
C LYS A 37 -0.50 3.02 -9.45
N ARG A 38 -1.22 1.91 -9.51
CA ARG A 38 -2.61 1.91 -9.95
C ARG A 38 -3.52 2.63 -8.97
N LEU A 39 -3.30 2.45 -7.67
CA LEU A 39 -4.08 3.13 -6.65
C LEU A 39 -3.96 4.65 -6.77
N VAL A 40 -2.77 5.14 -7.01
CA VAL A 40 -2.54 6.57 -7.15
C VAL A 40 -3.02 7.09 -8.51
N ASN A 41 -2.67 6.41 -9.59
CA ASN A 41 -2.88 6.92 -10.95
C ASN A 41 -4.27 6.61 -11.52
N GLU A 42 -4.81 5.43 -11.27
CA GLU A 42 -6.11 5.03 -11.80
C GLU A 42 -7.25 5.29 -10.82
N HIS A 43 -7.05 4.97 -9.55
CA HIS A 43 -8.10 5.10 -8.53
C HIS A 43 -8.04 6.43 -7.80
N LYS A 44 -7.03 7.24 -8.08
CA LYS A 44 -6.92 8.63 -7.59
C LYS A 44 -6.81 8.76 -6.06
N TYR A 45 -6.32 7.73 -5.38
CA TYR A 45 -6.00 7.88 -3.98
C TYR A 45 -4.77 8.74 -3.81
N LEU A 46 -4.77 9.57 -2.78
CA LEU A 46 -3.60 10.40 -2.47
C LEU A 46 -2.55 9.54 -1.75
N PRO A 47 -1.26 9.75 -2.02
CA PRO A 47 -0.21 8.99 -1.31
C PRO A 47 -0.34 9.06 0.21
N LYS A 48 -0.82 10.17 0.75
CA LYS A 48 -1.03 10.32 2.20
C LYS A 48 -2.10 9.40 2.76
N GLN A 49 -2.99 8.87 1.92
CA GLN A 49 -4.02 7.92 2.33
C GLN A 49 -3.51 6.49 2.38
N ILE A 50 -2.34 6.24 1.82
CA ILE A 50 -1.82 4.88 1.61
C ILE A 50 -0.70 4.60 2.61
N LYS A 51 -0.80 3.48 3.33
CA LYS A 51 0.24 3.02 4.24
C LYS A 51 0.62 1.59 3.88
N ILE A 52 1.92 1.35 3.82
CA ILE A 52 2.47 0.04 3.47
C ILE A 52 2.84 -0.70 4.75
N GLU A 53 2.57 -2.01 4.76
CA GLU A 53 2.92 -2.88 5.88
C GLU A 53 2.33 -2.40 7.21
N TYR A 54 1.02 -2.21 7.21
CA TYR A 54 0.31 -1.71 8.38
C TYR A 54 -0.14 -2.86 9.27
N THR A 55 0.19 -2.79 10.57
CA THR A 55 -0.21 -3.80 11.54
C THR A 55 -1.62 -3.51 12.05
N LEU A 56 -2.50 -4.47 11.89
CA LEU A 56 -3.86 -4.39 12.39
C LEU A 56 -3.95 -5.02 13.78
N GLN A 57 -4.93 -4.59 14.56
CA GLN A 57 -5.21 -5.17 15.88
C GLN A 57 -6.57 -5.85 15.81
N LEU A 58 -6.58 -7.18 15.78
CA LEU A 58 -7.81 -7.98 15.74
C LEU A 58 -7.87 -8.90 16.96
N GLY A 59 -8.41 -8.37 18.06
CA GLY A 59 -8.41 -9.07 19.33
C GLY A 59 -6.99 -9.28 19.83
N SER A 60 -6.60 -10.54 20.06
CA SER A 60 -5.24 -10.88 20.48
C SER A 60 -4.27 -11.03 19.30
N ARG A 61 -4.76 -10.99 18.06
CA ARG A 61 -3.95 -11.15 16.87
C ARG A 61 -3.52 -9.79 16.33
N LYS A 62 -2.34 -9.76 15.71
CA LYS A 62 -1.79 -8.55 15.10
C LYS A 62 -1.32 -8.84 13.67
N PRO A 63 -2.25 -9.15 12.74
CA PRO A 63 -1.88 -9.40 11.36
C PRO A 63 -1.37 -8.13 10.71
N ARG A 64 -0.45 -8.30 9.76
CA ARG A 64 0.08 -7.17 8.99
C ARG A 64 -0.53 -7.17 7.59
N ALA A 65 -1.14 -6.05 7.22
CA ALA A 65 -1.67 -5.85 5.89
C ALA A 65 -0.56 -5.30 4.98
N ASP A 66 -0.54 -5.73 3.73
CA ASP A 66 0.46 -5.23 2.77
C ASP A 66 0.23 -3.76 2.45
N ILE A 67 -1.02 -3.39 2.20
CA ILE A 67 -1.39 -2.01 1.90
C ILE A 67 -2.72 -1.72 2.59
N VAL A 68 -2.83 -0.57 3.25
CA VAL A 68 -4.11 -0.06 3.74
C VAL A 68 -4.35 1.32 3.16
N ILE A 69 -5.63 1.64 2.95
CA ILE A 69 -6.04 2.97 2.49
C ILE A 69 -6.95 3.56 3.54
N PHE A 70 -6.59 4.75 4.01
CA PHE A 70 -7.37 5.49 4.99
C PHE A 70 -8.42 6.35 4.32
N ASP A 71 -9.47 6.69 5.05
CA ASP A 71 -10.48 7.61 4.55
C ASP A 71 -9.84 8.96 4.21
N LYS A 72 -10.31 9.57 3.13
CA LYS A 72 -9.76 10.83 2.63
C LYS A 72 -9.82 11.96 3.65
N ASP A 73 -10.88 12.01 4.41
CA ASP A 73 -11.16 13.12 5.32
C ASP A 73 -10.70 12.87 6.75
N CYS A 74 -10.02 11.74 7.02
CA CYS A 74 -9.53 11.48 8.36
C CYS A 74 -8.30 12.32 8.67
N THR A 75 -8.23 12.83 9.90
CA THR A 75 -7.08 13.56 10.39
C THR A 75 -6.05 12.64 11.04
N GLU A 76 -6.48 11.46 11.47
CA GLU A 76 -5.64 10.47 12.12
C GLU A 76 -5.60 9.18 11.30
N ARG A 77 -4.41 8.62 11.16
CA ARG A 77 -4.22 7.35 10.46
C ARG A 77 -4.29 6.19 11.46
N THR A 78 -5.48 5.96 11.97
CA THR A 78 -5.73 4.87 12.89
C THR A 78 -6.51 3.76 12.20
N GLN A 79 -6.51 2.57 12.80
CA GLN A 79 -7.20 1.42 12.23
C GLN A 79 -8.69 1.72 11.98
N GLU A 80 -9.30 2.53 12.83
CA GLU A 80 -10.72 2.89 12.69
C GLU A 80 -11.01 3.65 11.41
N ASN A 81 -10.02 4.33 10.86
CA ASN A 81 -10.14 5.12 9.64
C ASN A 81 -9.66 4.37 8.41
N VAL A 82 -9.36 3.09 8.52
CA VAL A 82 -9.00 2.27 7.38
C VAL A 82 -10.23 1.97 6.55
N LYS A 83 -10.19 2.38 5.29
CA LYS A 83 -11.28 2.18 4.34
C LYS A 83 -11.12 0.87 3.58
N LEU A 84 -9.90 0.52 3.21
CA LEU A 84 -9.63 -0.61 2.34
C LEU A 84 -8.33 -1.29 2.78
N ILE A 85 -8.33 -2.60 2.75
CA ILE A 85 -7.17 -3.44 3.03
C ILE A 85 -6.86 -4.24 1.77
N ILE A 86 -5.61 -4.18 1.33
CA ILE A 86 -5.17 -4.89 0.14
C ILE A 86 -4.06 -5.86 0.52
N GLU A 87 -4.24 -7.11 0.17
CA GLU A 87 -3.22 -8.14 0.33
C GLU A 87 -2.66 -8.49 -1.04
N CYS A 88 -1.34 -8.38 -1.20
CA CYS A 88 -0.66 -8.65 -2.45
C CYS A 88 -0.06 -10.05 -2.39
N LYS A 89 -0.45 -10.90 -3.33
CA LYS A 89 0.10 -12.23 -3.48
C LYS A 89 0.88 -12.31 -4.78
N LYS A 90 1.78 -13.26 -4.88
CA LYS A 90 2.67 -13.39 -6.04
C LYS A 90 1.96 -13.35 -7.39
N GLU A 91 0.80 -13.98 -7.49
CA GLU A 91 0.07 -14.10 -8.74
C GLU A 91 -1.29 -13.40 -8.74
N THR A 92 -1.77 -13.03 -7.55
CA THR A 92 -3.09 -12.43 -7.41
C THR A 92 -3.04 -11.30 -6.39
N VAL A 93 -3.95 -10.35 -6.55
CA VAL A 93 -4.13 -9.28 -5.60
C VAL A 93 -5.57 -9.31 -5.11
N GLU A 94 -5.76 -9.32 -3.81
CA GLU A 94 -7.08 -9.27 -3.20
C GLU A 94 -7.24 -8.00 -2.41
N ALA A 95 -8.33 -7.29 -2.67
CA ALA A 95 -8.71 -6.11 -1.90
C ALA A 95 -9.96 -6.45 -1.10
N ARG A 96 -9.96 -6.07 0.17
CA ARG A 96 -11.10 -6.31 1.06
C ARG A 96 -11.54 -5.01 1.68
N ASN A 97 -12.85 -4.80 1.70
CA ASN A 97 -13.42 -3.70 2.45
C ASN A 97 -13.22 -4.00 3.93
N ALA A 98 -12.71 -3.04 4.70
CA ALA A 98 -12.42 -3.23 6.11
C ALA A 98 -13.68 -3.51 6.94
N LYS A 99 -14.85 -3.17 6.42
CA LYS A 99 -16.11 -3.30 7.16
C LYS A 99 -16.97 -4.47 6.75
N ASP A 100 -16.91 -4.94 5.51
CA ASP A 100 -17.83 -5.97 5.03
C ASP A 100 -17.16 -7.21 4.46
N LEU A 101 -15.85 -7.30 4.47
CA LEU A 101 -15.09 -8.48 4.04
C LEU A 101 -15.34 -8.92 2.59
N SER A 102 -15.98 -8.10 1.77
CA SER A 102 -16.16 -8.42 0.36
C SER A 102 -14.81 -8.43 -0.36
N LEU A 103 -14.57 -9.45 -1.18
CA LEU A 103 -13.34 -9.55 -1.96
C LEU A 103 -13.48 -8.77 -3.26
N ILE A 104 -12.50 -7.92 -3.53
CA ILE A 104 -12.40 -7.18 -4.78
C ILE A 104 -11.11 -7.64 -5.45
N HIS A 105 -11.22 -8.10 -6.70
CA HIS A 105 -10.04 -8.48 -7.49
C HIS A 105 -9.55 -7.28 -8.28
N ILE A 106 -8.29 -6.98 -8.14
CA ILE A 106 -7.66 -5.86 -8.82
C ILE A 106 -6.72 -6.36 -9.92
#